data_7a1d1af71dee4ee9c4bda00e4393a1b0
#
_entry.id   7a1d1af71dee4ee9c4bda00e4393a1b0
#
_cell.length_a   1.000
_cell.length_b   1.000
_cell.length_c   1.000
_cell.angle_alpha   90.00
_cell.angle_beta   90.00
_cell.angle_gamma   90.00
#
_symmetry.space_group_name_H-M   'P 1'
#
loop_
_entity.id
_entity.type
_entity.pdbx_description
1 polymer ?
#
loop_
_entity_poly.entity_id
_entity_poly.type
_entity_poly.pdbx_seq_one_letter_code
_entity_poly.pdbx_strand_id
1 'polypeptide(L)'
;MASVEQILDQILDRAVAEGYLTPVVASEGPAHSAGFLGFRELDLPGPLIFDDALAVDLGTGGGLPGLVLAVTTPWRWLLVDRRDRRVVFLRWAVRQLGLEERVQVVLSDAADLGRGGFRGMASLVTARGFAPPGSTAECAAPLLAEHGVLVVSEPPTTSTIRWPEAGLCSLGLRDVGGWVTDELPGSASYRAMVRVESCPDRFPRRFHRQVADPLF
;
A
#
# COMPACT_ATOMS: atom_id res chain seq x y z
N MET A 1 -27.01 -16.26 0.81
CA MET A 1 -25.87 -15.48 1.37
C MET A 1 -25.44 -14.47 0.32
N ALA A 2 -25.10 -13.24 0.71
CA ALA A 2 -24.56 -12.26 -0.23
C ALA A 2 -23.21 -12.74 -0.79
N SER A 3 -22.89 -12.41 -2.05
CA SER A 3 -21.57 -12.70 -2.60
C SER A 3 -20.50 -11.80 -1.94
N VAL A 4 -19.24 -12.20 -2.04
CA VAL A 4 -18.13 -11.41 -1.50
C VAL A 4 -18.09 -10.01 -2.15
N GLU A 5 -18.41 -9.93 -3.44
CA GLU A 5 -18.51 -8.67 -4.18
C GLU A 5 -19.62 -7.77 -3.60
N GLN A 6 -20.81 -8.32 -3.36
CA GLN A 6 -21.92 -7.57 -2.74
C GLN A 6 -21.57 -7.07 -1.33
N ILE A 7 -20.83 -7.86 -0.55
CA ILE A 7 -20.36 -7.44 0.79
C ILE A 7 -19.33 -6.32 0.66
N LEU A 8 -18.41 -6.41 -0.30
CA LEU A 8 -17.41 -5.38 -0.56
C LEU A 8 -18.07 -4.05 -0.96
N ASP A 9 -19.06 -4.08 -1.87
CA ASP A 9 -19.84 -2.91 -2.27
C ASP A 9 -20.50 -2.23 -1.06
N GLN A 10 -21.17 -3.01 -0.19
CA GLN A 10 -21.77 -2.49 1.04
C GLN A 10 -20.74 -1.86 1.99
N ILE A 11 -19.52 -2.41 2.05
CA ILE A 11 -18.43 -1.84 2.85
C ILE A 11 -17.97 -0.49 2.25
N LEU A 12 -17.83 -0.41 0.93
CA LEU A 12 -17.44 0.82 0.25
C LEU A 12 -18.51 1.92 0.37
N ASP A 13 -19.80 1.57 0.25
CA ASP A 13 -20.92 2.47 0.49
C ASP A 13 -20.89 3.04 1.92
N ARG A 14 -20.63 2.17 2.90
CA ARG A 14 -20.47 2.61 4.28
C ARG A 14 -19.24 3.51 4.46
N ALA A 15 -18.12 3.22 3.79
CA ALA A 15 -16.93 4.10 3.83
C ALA A 15 -17.24 5.50 3.27
N VAL A 16 -18.13 5.59 2.26
CA VAL A 16 -18.63 6.87 1.76
C VAL A 16 -19.52 7.55 2.80
N ALA A 17 -20.46 6.85 3.38
CA ALA A 17 -21.39 7.39 4.39
C ALA A 17 -20.64 7.91 5.64
N GLU A 18 -19.56 7.26 6.04
CA GLU A 18 -18.69 7.68 7.16
C GLU A 18 -17.63 8.75 6.75
N GLY A 19 -17.58 9.16 5.47
CA GLY A 19 -16.68 10.20 4.95
C GLY A 19 -15.22 9.75 4.82
N TYR A 20 -14.96 8.45 4.70
CA TYR A 20 -13.62 7.91 4.46
C TYR A 20 -13.25 7.86 2.99
N LEU A 21 -14.26 7.75 2.11
CA LEU A 21 -14.13 7.77 0.67
C LEU A 21 -15.14 8.77 0.06
N THR A 22 -14.82 9.26 -1.14
CA THR A 22 -15.83 9.92 -1.99
C THR A 22 -16.59 8.87 -2.81
N PRO A 23 -17.83 9.16 -3.30
CA PRO A 23 -18.57 8.22 -4.14
C PRO A 23 -17.77 7.74 -5.37
N VAL A 24 -17.07 8.66 -6.04
CA VAL A 24 -16.22 8.33 -7.20
C VAL A 24 -15.09 7.37 -6.82
N VAL A 25 -14.40 7.67 -5.72
CA VAL A 25 -13.31 6.81 -5.24
C VAL A 25 -13.81 5.42 -4.82
N ALA A 26 -15.02 5.32 -4.28
CA ALA A 26 -15.62 4.05 -3.92
C ALA A 26 -15.99 3.22 -5.16
N SER A 27 -16.62 3.82 -6.17
CA SER A 27 -17.04 3.13 -7.39
C SER A 27 -15.86 2.68 -8.26
N GLU A 28 -14.80 3.48 -8.36
CA GLU A 28 -13.59 3.16 -9.13
C GLU A 28 -12.58 2.34 -8.33
N GLY A 29 -12.76 2.28 -7.02
CA GLY A 29 -11.83 1.68 -6.06
C GLY A 29 -11.43 0.24 -6.35
N PRO A 30 -12.38 -0.68 -6.65
CA PRO A 30 -12.03 -2.07 -6.95
C PRO A 30 -11.12 -2.21 -8.17
N ALA A 31 -11.46 -1.59 -9.32
CA ALA A 31 -10.63 -1.62 -10.53
C ALA A 31 -9.27 -0.94 -10.30
N HIS A 32 -9.27 0.24 -9.65
CA HIS A 32 -8.03 0.92 -9.28
C HIS A 32 -7.16 0.05 -8.35
N SER A 33 -7.74 -0.67 -7.41
CA SER A 33 -6.98 -1.55 -6.51
C SER A 33 -6.36 -2.74 -7.26
N ALA A 34 -7.08 -3.34 -8.20
CA ALA A 34 -6.58 -4.43 -9.04
C ALA A 34 -5.31 -4.01 -9.81
N GLY A 35 -5.25 -2.76 -10.29
CA GLY A 35 -4.09 -2.21 -10.98
C GLY A 35 -2.79 -2.24 -10.17
N PHE A 36 -2.84 -2.28 -8.84
CA PHE A 36 -1.64 -2.44 -7.99
C PHE A 36 -0.91 -3.76 -8.23
N LEU A 37 -1.56 -4.77 -8.82
CA LEU A 37 -0.94 -6.06 -9.10
C LEU A 37 -0.19 -6.11 -10.44
N GLY A 38 -0.25 -5.05 -11.25
CA GLY A 38 0.43 -4.98 -12.55
C GLY A 38 1.96 -5.05 -12.46
N PHE A 39 2.56 -4.82 -11.28
CA PHE A 39 4.00 -5.00 -11.08
C PHE A 39 4.50 -6.42 -11.40
N ARG A 40 3.61 -7.42 -11.43
CA ARG A 40 3.93 -8.81 -11.77
C ARG A 40 4.38 -9.00 -13.21
N GLU A 41 4.04 -8.05 -14.08
CA GLU A 41 4.43 -8.03 -15.51
C GLU A 41 5.78 -7.34 -15.74
N LEU A 42 6.36 -6.74 -14.68
CA LEU A 42 7.66 -6.06 -14.78
C LEU A 42 8.81 -7.06 -14.67
N ASP A 43 9.94 -6.72 -15.31
CA ASP A 43 11.21 -7.44 -15.11
C ASP A 43 11.81 -7.08 -13.75
N LEU A 44 11.56 -7.92 -12.76
CA LEU A 44 11.96 -7.66 -11.37
C LEU A 44 13.32 -8.33 -11.06
N PRO A 45 14.16 -7.67 -10.27
CA PRO A 45 15.46 -8.21 -9.88
C PRO A 45 15.34 -9.28 -8.78
N GLY A 46 14.93 -10.46 -9.12
CA GLY A 46 14.81 -11.58 -8.18
C GLY A 46 13.43 -12.21 -8.13
N PRO A 47 13.32 -13.37 -7.48
CA PRO A 47 12.07 -14.11 -7.44
C PRO A 47 11.03 -13.39 -6.59
N LEU A 48 9.81 -13.29 -7.11
CA LEU A 48 8.65 -12.91 -6.31
C LEU A 48 8.23 -14.13 -5.46
N ILE A 49 8.44 -14.06 -4.16
CA ILE A 49 8.00 -15.10 -3.23
C ILE A 49 6.64 -14.68 -2.68
N PHE A 50 5.57 -15.32 -3.17
CA PHE A 50 4.21 -15.07 -2.72
C PHE A 50 3.58 -16.23 -1.94
N ASP A 51 4.26 -17.36 -1.81
CA ASP A 51 3.84 -18.43 -0.92
C ASP A 51 3.95 -17.92 0.52
N ASP A 52 2.82 -17.87 1.24
CA ASP A 52 2.67 -17.28 2.58
C ASP A 52 3.11 -15.81 2.68
N ALA A 53 2.95 -15.04 1.59
CA ALA A 53 3.36 -13.64 1.52
C ALA A 53 2.67 -12.77 2.57
N LEU A 54 3.44 -11.87 3.18
CA LEU A 54 2.92 -10.77 3.96
C LEU A 54 2.85 -9.51 3.06
N ALA A 55 1.67 -8.96 2.89
CA ALA A 55 1.43 -7.68 2.25
C ALA A 55 1.02 -6.62 3.28
N VAL A 56 1.42 -5.38 3.07
CA VAL A 56 1.12 -4.25 3.96
C VAL A 56 0.52 -3.12 3.15
N ASP A 57 -0.62 -2.58 3.59
CA ASP A 57 -1.22 -1.38 2.99
C ASP A 57 -1.05 -0.19 3.93
N LEU A 58 -0.27 0.81 3.51
CA LEU A 58 0.05 2.00 4.30
C LEU A 58 -1.02 3.09 4.15
N GLY A 59 -1.64 3.45 5.27
CA GLY A 59 -2.68 4.47 5.28
C GLY A 59 -3.96 3.99 4.60
N THR A 60 -4.38 2.77 4.89
CA THR A 60 -5.50 2.07 4.26
C THR A 60 -6.81 2.87 4.19
N GLY A 61 -7.03 3.79 5.14
CA GLY A 61 -8.16 4.73 5.10
C GLY A 61 -9.52 4.04 5.08
N GLY A 62 -10.25 4.19 3.99
CA GLY A 62 -11.56 3.55 3.75
C GLY A 62 -11.45 2.13 3.17
N GLY A 63 -10.26 1.51 3.18
CA GLY A 63 -10.07 0.13 2.74
C GLY A 63 -9.41 -0.05 1.37
N LEU A 64 -8.97 1.03 0.71
CA LEU A 64 -8.43 0.96 -0.64
C LEU A 64 -6.92 1.32 -0.69
N PRO A 65 -6.07 0.48 -1.31
CA PRO A 65 -6.40 -0.75 -2.04
C PRO A 65 -6.52 -2.00 -1.15
N GLY A 66 -6.08 -1.94 0.11
CA GLY A 66 -5.80 -3.09 0.95
C GLY A 66 -6.92 -4.11 1.12
N LEU A 67 -8.19 -3.69 1.38
CA LEU A 67 -9.32 -4.63 1.50
C LEU A 67 -9.63 -5.35 0.19
N VAL A 68 -9.60 -4.62 -0.94
CA VAL A 68 -9.85 -5.22 -2.26
C VAL A 68 -8.78 -6.25 -2.58
N LEU A 69 -7.52 -5.90 -2.37
CA LEU A 69 -6.41 -6.82 -2.62
C LEU A 69 -6.43 -8.01 -1.66
N ALA A 70 -6.86 -7.81 -0.41
CA ALA A 70 -7.04 -8.90 0.53
C ALA A 70 -8.15 -9.88 0.10
N VAL A 71 -9.21 -9.41 -0.55
CA VAL A 71 -10.27 -10.28 -1.11
C VAL A 71 -9.75 -11.08 -2.31
N THR A 72 -8.95 -10.45 -3.18
CA THR A 72 -8.53 -11.01 -4.48
C THR A 72 -7.23 -11.80 -4.45
N THR A 73 -6.50 -11.77 -3.33
CA THR A 73 -5.24 -12.51 -3.15
C THR A 73 -5.31 -13.45 -1.95
N PRO A 74 -4.57 -14.57 -1.94
CA PRO A 74 -4.55 -15.50 -0.79
C PRO A 74 -3.59 -15.04 0.33
N TRP A 75 -2.95 -13.88 0.20
CA TRP A 75 -1.88 -13.43 1.09
C TRP A 75 -2.37 -13.00 2.47
N ARG A 76 -1.45 -12.97 3.42
CA ARG A 76 -1.67 -12.29 4.70
C ARG A 76 -1.51 -10.78 4.51
N TRP A 77 -2.41 -10.00 5.12
CA TRP A 77 -2.42 -8.54 4.99
C TRP A 77 -2.33 -7.84 6.32
N LEU A 78 -1.54 -6.77 6.38
CA LEU A 78 -1.61 -5.75 7.40
C LEU A 78 -2.24 -4.48 6.80
N LEU A 79 -3.40 -4.10 7.32
CA LEU A 79 -4.05 -2.83 6.98
C LEU A 79 -3.69 -1.82 8.05
N VAL A 80 -2.89 -0.82 7.70
CA VAL A 80 -2.30 0.12 8.64
C VAL A 80 -2.95 1.49 8.52
N ASP A 81 -3.50 2.01 9.61
CA ASP A 81 -3.94 3.41 9.69
C ASP A 81 -3.67 3.96 11.09
N ARG A 82 -3.40 5.27 11.20
CA ARG A 82 -3.14 5.95 12.47
C ARG A 82 -4.39 6.53 13.15
N ARG A 83 -5.55 6.45 12.50
CA ARG A 83 -6.81 7.01 12.97
C ARG A 83 -7.70 5.92 13.55
N ASP A 84 -8.01 6.00 14.84
CA ASP A 84 -8.86 5.06 15.55
C ASP A 84 -10.17 4.73 14.85
N ARG A 85 -10.91 5.76 14.39
CA ARG A 85 -12.20 5.56 13.72
C ARG A 85 -12.08 4.70 12.48
N ARG A 86 -11.02 4.90 11.66
CA ARG A 86 -10.75 4.10 10.48
C ARG A 86 -10.37 2.66 10.83
N VAL A 87 -9.57 2.48 11.86
CA VAL A 87 -9.21 1.15 12.34
C VAL A 87 -10.43 0.38 12.84
N VAL A 88 -11.34 1.02 13.57
CA VAL A 88 -12.61 0.41 14.00
C VAL A 88 -13.45 0.00 12.78
N PHE A 89 -13.59 0.87 11.79
CA PHE A 89 -14.27 0.57 10.53
C PHE A 89 -13.60 -0.60 9.79
N LEU A 90 -12.29 -0.58 9.61
CA LEU A 90 -11.55 -1.63 8.90
C LEU A 90 -11.68 -2.99 9.60
N ARG A 91 -11.63 -3.04 10.93
CA ARG A 91 -11.87 -4.27 11.71
C ARG A 91 -13.28 -4.82 11.52
N TRP A 92 -14.27 -3.93 11.44
CA TRP A 92 -15.63 -4.32 11.10
C TRP A 92 -15.68 -4.88 9.66
N ALA A 93 -15.07 -4.19 8.68
CA ALA A 93 -15.04 -4.63 7.29
C ALA A 93 -14.38 -6.00 7.10
N VAL A 94 -13.25 -6.23 7.74
CA VAL A 94 -12.54 -7.52 7.73
C VAL A 94 -13.44 -8.65 8.23
N ARG A 95 -14.20 -8.43 9.34
CA ARG A 95 -15.16 -9.40 9.85
C ARG A 95 -16.33 -9.67 8.89
N GLN A 96 -16.86 -8.62 8.23
CA GLN A 96 -17.94 -8.81 7.23
C GLN A 96 -17.49 -9.69 6.06
N LEU A 97 -16.21 -9.61 5.69
CA LEU A 97 -15.60 -10.39 4.62
C LEU A 97 -15.11 -11.78 5.07
N GLY A 98 -15.12 -12.08 6.37
CA GLY A 98 -14.61 -13.35 6.91
C GLY A 98 -13.10 -13.53 6.71
N LEU A 99 -12.33 -12.43 6.81
CA LEU A 99 -10.89 -12.42 6.51
C LEU A 99 -10.00 -12.36 7.77
N GLU A 100 -10.55 -12.52 8.98
CA GLU A 100 -9.85 -12.33 10.27
C GLU A 100 -8.62 -13.22 10.43
N GLU A 101 -8.62 -14.40 9.84
CA GLU A 101 -7.48 -15.35 9.96
C GLU A 101 -6.22 -14.87 9.22
N ARG A 102 -6.38 -14.04 8.18
CA ARG A 102 -5.27 -13.59 7.33
C ARG A 102 -5.14 -12.08 7.13
N VAL A 103 -6.07 -11.30 7.68
CA VAL A 103 -6.03 -9.83 7.60
C VAL A 103 -6.01 -9.24 9.00
N GLN A 104 -4.92 -8.59 9.34
CA GLN A 104 -4.76 -7.87 10.60
C GLN A 104 -4.89 -6.36 10.36
N VAL A 105 -5.71 -5.67 11.17
CA VAL A 105 -5.82 -4.20 11.15
C VAL A 105 -5.02 -3.61 12.30
N VAL A 106 -4.04 -2.78 11.96
CA VAL A 106 -3.07 -2.21 12.92
C VAL A 106 -3.29 -0.72 13.08
N LEU A 107 -3.55 -0.29 14.32
CA LEU A 107 -3.52 1.12 14.70
C LEU A 107 -2.08 1.52 14.96
N SER A 108 -1.43 2.15 13.99
CA SER A 108 -0.03 2.57 14.11
C SER A 108 0.29 3.73 13.18
N ASP A 109 1.28 4.54 13.55
CA ASP A 109 2.04 5.33 12.60
C ASP A 109 2.92 4.38 11.76
N ALA A 110 2.98 4.61 10.45
CA ALA A 110 3.74 3.76 9.53
C ALA A 110 5.25 3.75 9.85
N ALA A 111 5.79 4.88 10.32
CA ALA A 111 7.19 4.95 10.74
C ALA A 111 7.45 4.13 12.02
N ASP A 112 6.48 4.04 12.94
CA ASP A 112 6.60 3.18 14.13
C ASP A 112 6.53 1.70 13.75
N LEU A 113 5.66 1.35 12.80
CA LEU A 113 5.57 -0.02 12.28
C LEU A 113 6.90 -0.48 11.68
N GLY A 114 7.54 0.35 10.85
CA GLY A 114 8.83 0.05 10.20
C GLY A 114 10.02 -0.07 11.17
N ARG A 115 9.88 0.43 12.40
CA ARG A 115 10.85 0.23 13.50
C ARG A 115 10.55 -0.98 14.38
N GLY A 116 9.37 -1.55 14.24
CA GLY A 116 8.89 -2.66 15.05
C GLY A 116 9.18 -4.03 14.46
N GLY A 117 8.43 -5.04 14.95
CA GLY A 117 8.60 -6.44 14.60
C GLY A 117 8.25 -6.82 13.16
N PHE A 118 7.72 -5.89 12.36
CA PHE A 118 7.40 -6.13 10.94
C PHE A 118 8.53 -5.73 9.98
N ARG A 119 9.66 -5.26 10.53
CA ARG A 119 10.82 -4.87 9.72
C ARG A 119 11.35 -6.05 8.90
N GLY A 120 11.48 -5.85 7.60
CA GLY A 120 12.03 -6.85 6.67
C GLY A 120 11.12 -8.03 6.37
N MET A 121 9.81 -7.94 6.64
CA MET A 121 8.90 -9.09 6.52
C MET A 121 7.94 -9.02 5.33
N ALA A 122 7.72 -7.85 4.73
CA ALA A 122 6.70 -7.67 3.70
C ALA A 122 7.23 -8.02 2.30
N SER A 123 6.56 -8.93 1.60
CA SER A 123 6.79 -9.20 0.18
C SER A 123 6.21 -8.08 -0.70
N LEU A 124 5.15 -7.42 -0.23
CA LEU A 124 4.50 -6.30 -0.90
C LEU A 124 4.16 -5.20 0.12
N VAL A 125 4.43 -3.96 -0.25
CA VAL A 125 3.87 -2.78 0.43
C VAL A 125 3.09 -1.97 -0.61
N THR A 126 1.85 -1.61 -0.31
CA THR A 126 1.03 -0.73 -1.14
C THR A 126 0.82 0.61 -0.46
N ALA A 127 0.75 1.68 -1.25
CA ALA A 127 0.40 3.00 -0.76
C ALA A 127 -0.37 3.81 -1.82
N ARG A 128 -1.56 4.27 -1.44
CA ARG A 128 -2.43 5.11 -2.26
C ARG A 128 -2.69 6.44 -1.56
N GLY A 129 -2.13 7.53 -2.07
CA GLY A 129 -2.35 8.86 -1.47
C GLY A 129 -1.90 8.94 -0.01
N PHE A 130 -0.89 8.17 0.38
CA PHE A 130 -0.43 8.04 1.76
C PHE A 130 0.34 9.29 2.23
N ALA A 131 1.42 9.64 1.52
CA ALA A 131 2.31 10.72 1.86
C ALA A 131 3.09 11.18 0.61
N PRO A 132 3.89 12.27 0.68
CA PRO A 132 4.86 12.59 -0.37
C PRO A 132 5.81 11.42 -0.67
N PRO A 133 6.37 11.34 -1.90
CA PRO A 133 7.19 10.20 -2.34
C PRO A 133 8.30 9.81 -1.37
N GLY A 134 9.13 10.75 -0.92
CA GLY A 134 10.22 10.49 0.02
C GLY A 134 9.74 9.88 1.33
N SER A 135 8.65 10.40 1.92
CA SER A 135 8.07 9.85 3.16
C SER A 135 7.43 8.49 2.93
N THR A 136 6.79 8.28 1.76
CA THR A 136 6.20 6.98 1.40
C THR A 136 7.30 5.92 1.29
N ALA A 137 8.36 6.20 0.54
CA ALA A 137 9.50 5.29 0.41
C ALA A 137 10.18 5.01 1.75
N GLU A 138 10.38 6.06 2.57
CA GLU A 138 11.03 5.93 3.89
C GLU A 138 10.21 5.09 4.88
N CYS A 139 8.88 5.14 4.82
CA CYS A 139 8.02 4.29 5.64
C CYS A 139 7.93 2.86 5.12
N ALA A 140 7.96 2.67 3.79
CA ALA A 140 7.81 1.37 3.16
C ALA A 140 9.09 0.52 3.16
N ALA A 141 10.25 1.12 2.83
CA ALA A 141 11.51 0.39 2.65
C ALA A 141 11.91 -0.49 3.84
N PRO A 142 11.80 -0.04 5.10
CA PRO A 142 12.13 -0.88 6.24
C PRO A 142 11.24 -2.11 6.40
N LEU A 143 9.99 -2.07 5.90
CA LEU A 143 9.04 -3.18 6.01
C LEU A 143 9.32 -4.29 4.99
N LEU A 144 9.90 -3.93 3.84
CA LEU A 144 10.12 -4.86 2.75
C LEU A 144 11.13 -5.95 3.10
N ALA A 145 10.78 -7.20 2.78
CA ALA A 145 11.72 -8.32 2.73
C ALA A 145 12.73 -8.14 1.58
N GLU A 146 13.73 -8.98 1.50
CA GLU A 146 14.62 -9.03 0.33
C GLU A 146 13.80 -9.29 -0.94
N HIS A 147 14.02 -8.51 -1.99
CA HIS A 147 13.24 -8.47 -3.22
C HIS A 147 11.76 -8.09 -3.04
N GLY A 148 11.34 -7.68 -1.85
CA GLY A 148 10.00 -7.15 -1.61
C GLY A 148 9.74 -5.88 -2.43
N VAL A 149 8.49 -5.66 -2.80
CA VAL A 149 8.08 -4.61 -3.74
C VAL A 149 7.23 -3.56 -3.03
N LEU A 150 7.58 -2.28 -3.22
CA LEU A 150 6.69 -1.16 -2.96
C LEU A 150 5.94 -0.81 -4.23
N VAL A 151 4.62 -0.79 -4.18
CA VAL A 151 3.76 -0.31 -5.28
C VAL A 151 2.99 0.92 -4.82
N VAL A 152 3.04 1.97 -5.62
CA VAL A 152 2.32 3.22 -5.38
C VAL A 152 1.43 3.59 -6.56
N SER A 153 0.30 4.25 -6.28
CA SER A 153 -0.43 4.93 -7.34
C SER A 153 0.16 6.32 -7.58
N GLU A 154 0.29 6.67 -8.86
CA GLU A 154 0.81 7.95 -9.32
C GLU A 154 -0.32 8.89 -9.77
N PRO A 155 -0.17 10.21 -9.62
CA PRO A 155 -1.10 11.16 -10.21
C PRO A 155 -1.04 11.07 -11.74
N PRO A 156 -2.14 11.43 -12.46
CA PRO A 156 -2.27 11.26 -13.92
C PRO A 156 -1.18 11.94 -14.75
N THR A 157 -0.61 13.02 -14.25
CA THR A 157 0.46 13.77 -14.94
C THR A 157 1.47 14.29 -13.94
N THR A 158 2.74 13.91 -14.11
CA THR A 158 3.87 14.49 -13.39
C THR A 158 4.93 14.95 -14.38
N SER A 159 5.28 16.22 -14.33
CA SER A 159 6.38 16.80 -15.12
C SER A 159 7.74 16.70 -14.40
N THR A 160 7.75 16.22 -13.16
CA THR A 160 8.95 16.15 -12.30
C THR A 160 9.31 14.72 -11.93
N ILE A 161 10.61 14.47 -11.76
CA ILE A 161 11.10 13.19 -11.23
C ILE A 161 10.66 13.10 -9.76
N ARG A 162 9.69 12.25 -9.48
CA ARG A 162 9.15 12.06 -8.14
C ARG A 162 9.94 11.06 -7.29
N TRP A 163 10.65 10.15 -7.94
CA TRP A 163 11.39 9.06 -7.32
C TRP A 163 12.86 9.10 -7.76
N PRO A 164 13.66 10.06 -7.26
CA PRO A 164 15.06 10.19 -7.66
C PRO A 164 15.87 8.98 -7.20
N GLU A 165 16.71 8.47 -8.10
CA GLU A 165 17.52 7.26 -7.87
C GLU A 165 18.36 7.35 -6.60
N ALA A 166 19.07 8.46 -6.38
CA ALA A 166 19.91 8.65 -5.20
C ALA A 166 19.10 8.55 -3.89
N GLY A 167 17.87 9.09 -3.86
CA GLY A 167 16.98 8.99 -2.71
C GLY A 167 16.53 7.55 -2.46
N LEU A 168 16.13 6.84 -3.50
CA LEU A 168 15.74 5.43 -3.41
C LEU A 168 16.91 4.54 -2.97
N CYS A 169 18.10 4.70 -3.57
CA CYS A 169 19.29 3.95 -3.21
C CYS A 169 19.66 4.13 -1.74
N SER A 170 19.46 5.33 -1.16
CA SER A 170 19.72 5.58 0.26
C SER A 170 18.86 4.73 1.20
N LEU A 171 17.73 4.20 0.71
CA LEU A 171 16.79 3.32 1.40
C LEU A 171 16.96 1.85 1.01
N GLY A 172 17.90 1.52 0.12
CA GLY A 172 18.07 0.18 -0.44
C GLY A 172 17.03 -0.19 -1.51
N LEU A 173 16.35 0.82 -2.08
CA LEU A 173 15.34 0.63 -3.12
C LEU A 173 15.90 0.94 -4.51
N ARG A 174 15.36 0.24 -5.51
CA ARG A 174 15.56 0.52 -6.93
C ARG A 174 14.21 0.66 -7.62
N ASP A 175 14.06 1.70 -8.43
CA ASP A 175 12.92 1.88 -9.32
C ASP A 175 12.96 0.82 -10.43
N VAL A 176 11.86 0.12 -10.64
CA VAL A 176 11.73 -0.92 -11.68
C VAL A 176 10.71 -0.55 -12.75
N GLY A 177 10.21 0.69 -12.69
CA GLY A 177 9.31 1.23 -13.70
C GLY A 177 7.87 1.41 -13.22
N GLY A 178 7.04 1.83 -14.16
CA GLY A 178 5.62 2.07 -13.93
C GLY A 178 4.77 1.51 -15.06
N TRP A 179 3.47 1.45 -14.82
CA TRP A 179 2.47 1.02 -15.81
C TRP A 179 1.21 1.86 -15.67
N VAL A 180 0.37 1.78 -16.69
CA VAL A 180 -0.94 2.44 -16.75
C VAL A 180 -2.00 1.39 -16.98
N THR A 181 -3.16 1.53 -16.36
CA THR A 181 -4.35 0.72 -16.64
C THR A 181 -5.43 1.61 -17.22
N ASP A 182 -6.03 1.17 -18.33
CA ASP A 182 -7.10 1.89 -19.03
C ASP A 182 -8.49 1.36 -18.66
N GLU A 183 -8.59 0.53 -17.61
CA GLU A 183 -9.85 -0.07 -17.13
C GLU A 183 -10.77 0.93 -16.42
N LEU A 184 -10.28 2.14 -16.16
CA LEU A 184 -11.00 3.19 -15.48
C LEU A 184 -11.36 4.34 -16.44
N PRO A 185 -12.46 5.08 -16.20
CA PRO A 185 -12.70 6.36 -16.87
C PRO A 185 -11.58 7.34 -16.47
N GLY A 186 -10.52 7.42 -17.25
CA GLY A 186 -9.37 8.27 -16.96
C GLY A 186 -8.17 7.57 -16.38
N SER A 187 -7.66 6.57 -17.04
CA SER A 187 -6.43 5.78 -16.78
C SER A 187 -5.75 5.97 -15.40
N ALA A 188 -5.41 4.89 -14.72
CA ALA A 188 -4.66 4.93 -13.47
C ALA A 188 -3.19 4.58 -13.71
N SER A 189 -2.28 5.34 -13.09
CA SER A 189 -0.84 5.14 -13.20
C SER A 189 -0.28 4.60 -11.89
N TYR A 190 0.68 3.70 -12.02
CA TYR A 190 1.35 3.04 -10.88
C TYR A 190 2.85 3.02 -11.11
N ARG A 191 3.59 2.85 -10.01
CA ARG A 191 5.04 2.67 -10.05
C ARG A 191 5.47 1.65 -9.01
N ALA A 192 6.50 0.86 -9.34
CA ALA A 192 7.08 -0.12 -8.43
C ALA A 192 8.55 0.18 -8.14
N MET A 193 8.93 -0.04 -6.88
CA MET A 193 10.29 -0.04 -6.39
C MET A 193 10.57 -1.35 -5.67
N VAL A 194 11.73 -1.95 -5.91
CA VAL A 194 12.13 -3.22 -5.31
C VAL A 194 13.25 -2.98 -4.31
N ARG A 195 13.19 -3.65 -3.16
CA ARG A 195 14.30 -3.68 -2.22
C ARG A 195 15.42 -4.56 -2.77
N VAL A 196 16.54 -3.95 -3.09
CA VAL A 196 17.76 -4.60 -3.62
C VAL A 196 18.90 -4.66 -2.59
N GLU A 197 18.82 -3.82 -1.53
CA GLU A 197 19.76 -3.79 -0.43
C GLU A 197 19.01 -3.64 0.89
N SER A 198 19.68 -3.91 2.01
CA SER A 198 19.11 -3.72 3.33
C SER A 198 18.84 -2.24 3.60
N CYS A 199 17.62 -1.89 4.01
CA CYS A 199 17.30 -0.54 4.44
C CYS A 199 18.10 -0.23 5.74
N PRO A 200 18.89 0.86 5.77
CA PRO A 200 19.69 1.22 6.95
C PRO A 200 18.84 1.43 8.21
N ASP A 201 19.37 1.06 9.38
CA ASP A 201 18.64 1.09 10.66
C ASP A 201 18.21 2.49 11.12
N ARG A 202 18.88 3.55 10.60
CA ARG A 202 18.45 4.94 10.84
C ARG A 202 17.05 5.25 10.25
N PHE A 203 16.54 4.42 9.35
CA PHE A 203 15.22 4.54 8.75
C PHE A 203 14.22 3.52 9.30
N PRO A 204 12.94 3.87 9.38
CA PRO A 204 12.38 5.17 9.06
C PRO A 204 12.67 6.18 10.19
N ARG A 205 12.90 7.43 9.84
CA ARG A 205 12.90 8.53 10.81
C ARG A 205 11.48 8.75 11.33
N ARG A 206 11.32 9.43 12.47
CA ARG A 206 10.00 9.81 12.96
C ARG A 206 9.27 10.66 11.91
N PHE A 207 7.98 10.48 11.72
CA PHE A 207 7.22 11.11 10.65
C PHE A 207 7.37 12.65 10.59
N HIS A 208 7.39 13.33 11.75
CA HIS A 208 7.62 14.78 11.79
C HIS A 208 8.98 15.19 11.22
N ARG A 209 10.01 14.34 11.34
CA ARG A 209 11.33 14.58 10.72
C ARG A 209 11.29 14.40 9.21
N GLN A 210 10.54 13.41 8.73
CA GLN A 210 10.39 13.18 7.29
C GLN A 210 9.69 14.36 6.61
N VAL A 211 8.74 15.00 7.32
CA VAL A 211 8.01 16.18 6.81
C VAL A 211 8.90 17.43 6.85
N ALA A 212 9.68 17.63 7.92
CA ALA A 212 10.52 18.81 8.08
C ALA A 212 11.79 18.77 7.19
N ASP A 213 12.28 17.58 6.88
CA ASP A 213 13.51 17.35 6.11
C ASP A 213 13.29 16.10 5.23
N PRO A 214 12.53 16.22 4.14
CA PRO A 214 12.24 15.09 3.26
C PRO A 214 13.52 14.59 2.57
N LEU A 215 13.57 13.28 2.26
CA LEU A 215 14.71 12.69 1.54
C LEU A 215 14.75 13.15 0.08
N PHE A 216 13.58 13.42 -0.47
CA PHE A 216 13.37 13.95 -1.83
C PHE A 216 11.95 14.43 -2.02
#